data_8b5eeef07bd2787c9783708dd56c220a
#
_entry.id   8b5eeef07bd2787c9783708dd56c220a
#
_cell.length_a   1.000
_cell.length_b   1.000
_cell.length_c   1.000
_cell.angle_alpha   90.00
_cell.angle_beta   90.00
_cell.angle_gamma   90.00
#
_symmetry.space_group_name_H-M   'P 1'
#
loop_
_entity.id
_entity.type
_entity.pdbx_description
1 polymer ?
#
loop_
_entity_poly.entity_id
_entity_poly.type
_entity_poly.pdbx_seq_one_letter_code
_entity_poly.pdbx_strand_id
1 'polypeptide(L)'
;GSNGFVGSYFINKYESKFEIKKFSFLKDKINTLDCKDVDIAFHLSALVHQMGGASCKEYERVNVTQTLQLAKKAKECGVKQFVFMSTVKVYGEETESVYTEKSICNPEDEYGKSKLKAELELKKLEDEIFKVSIIRTPIVYGYGVKANIKSLVKLVNKMPILPFGNIQNKRSMVYIGNLCHLVDVVIEEQKSGIFLAS
;
A
#
# COMPACT_ATOMS: atom_id res chain seq x y z
N GLY A 1 9.86 1.53 -0.33
CA GLY A 1 8.91 1.71 -1.43
C GLY A 1 9.04 3.03 -2.18
N SER A 2 9.98 3.92 -1.77
CA SER A 2 10.17 5.27 -2.35
C SER A 2 10.42 5.30 -3.86
N ASN A 3 11.08 4.28 -4.41
CA ASN A 3 11.37 4.16 -5.85
C ASN A 3 10.28 3.40 -6.63
N GLY A 4 9.20 2.99 -5.95
CA GLY A 4 8.04 2.36 -6.57
C GLY A 4 7.14 3.37 -7.27
N PHE A 5 6.10 2.89 -7.97
CA PHE A 5 5.16 3.71 -8.72
C PHE A 5 4.50 4.79 -7.84
N VAL A 6 3.88 4.39 -6.72
CA VAL A 6 3.23 5.33 -5.80
C VAL A 6 4.25 6.21 -5.08
N GLY A 7 5.37 5.63 -4.60
CA GLY A 7 6.37 6.38 -3.85
C GLY A 7 7.04 7.47 -4.67
N SER A 8 7.41 7.18 -5.92
CA SER A 8 8.00 8.19 -6.80
C SER A 8 7.03 9.32 -7.13
N TYR A 9 5.74 8.99 -7.36
CA TYR A 9 4.72 10.01 -7.62
C TYR A 9 4.49 10.88 -6.38
N PHE A 10 4.36 10.27 -5.19
CA PHE A 10 4.16 11.00 -3.94
C PHE A 10 5.32 11.96 -3.66
N ILE A 11 6.55 11.49 -3.80
CA ILE A 11 7.74 12.32 -3.59
C ILE A 11 7.71 13.52 -4.54
N ASN A 12 7.59 13.31 -5.85
CA ASN A 12 7.61 14.39 -6.83
C ASN A 12 6.49 15.42 -6.63
N LYS A 13 5.34 14.99 -6.12
CA LYS A 13 4.19 15.88 -5.90
C LYS A 13 4.30 16.68 -4.60
N TYR A 14 4.92 16.11 -3.56
CA TYR A 14 4.89 16.66 -2.21
C TYR A 14 6.27 16.99 -1.62
N GLU A 15 7.35 16.92 -2.40
CA GLU A 15 8.70 17.26 -1.92
C GLU A 15 8.85 18.72 -1.48
N SER A 16 8.01 19.63 -1.98
CA SER A 16 7.96 21.02 -1.51
C SER A 16 7.19 21.20 -0.20
N LYS A 17 6.36 20.21 0.18
CA LYS A 17 5.50 20.24 1.38
C LYS A 17 6.12 19.47 2.54
N PHE A 18 6.80 18.37 2.26
CA PHE A 18 7.37 17.47 3.26
C PHE A 18 8.88 17.31 3.08
N GLU A 19 9.62 17.35 4.18
CA GLU A 19 10.99 16.85 4.19
C GLU A 19 10.98 15.32 4.17
N ILE A 20 11.48 14.69 3.09
CA ILE A 20 11.35 13.26 2.86
C ILE A 20 12.66 12.53 3.05
N LYS A 21 12.78 11.75 4.13
CA LYS A 21 13.87 10.79 4.37
C LYS A 21 13.49 9.44 3.75
N LYS A 22 14.40 8.85 2.96
CA LYS A 22 14.14 7.57 2.26
C LYS A 22 14.85 6.43 2.95
N PHE A 23 14.12 5.33 3.19
CA PHE A 23 14.66 4.09 3.73
C PHE A 23 14.26 2.88 2.86
N SER A 24 15.16 1.90 2.72
CA SER A 24 14.90 0.69 1.95
C SER A 24 15.59 -0.53 2.54
N PHE A 25 14.82 -1.54 2.96
CA PHE A 25 15.34 -2.83 3.43
C PHE A 25 16.25 -3.58 2.43
N LEU A 26 16.27 -3.17 1.15
CA LEU A 26 17.18 -3.72 0.15
C LEU A 26 18.60 -3.16 0.25
N LYS A 27 18.76 -1.98 0.87
CA LYS A 27 20.02 -1.24 0.93
C LYS A 27 20.46 -0.95 2.36
N ASP A 28 19.50 -0.79 3.26
CA ASP A 28 19.72 -0.25 4.58
C ASP A 28 19.38 -1.32 5.65
N LYS A 29 20.08 -1.28 6.78
CA LYS A 29 19.76 -2.10 7.95
C LYS A 29 18.81 -1.32 8.85
N ILE A 30 17.80 -1.98 9.41
CA ILE A 30 16.80 -1.32 10.28
C ILE A 30 17.44 -0.63 11.49
N ASN A 31 18.52 -1.21 12.04
CA ASN A 31 19.24 -0.65 13.19
C ASN A 31 19.97 0.65 12.87
N THR A 32 20.23 0.95 11.58
CA THR A 32 20.85 2.20 11.15
C THR A 32 19.85 3.26 10.72
N LEU A 33 18.55 2.96 10.83
CA LEU A 33 17.49 3.90 10.49
C LEU A 33 17.51 5.06 11.50
N ASP A 34 17.85 6.25 11.01
CA ASP A 34 17.70 7.50 11.74
C ASP A 34 16.30 8.07 11.54
N CYS A 35 15.52 8.05 12.61
CA CYS A 35 14.18 8.65 12.65
C CYS A 35 14.16 10.00 13.38
N LYS A 36 15.32 10.61 13.65
CA LYS A 36 15.37 11.92 14.28
C LYS A 36 14.59 12.93 13.43
N ASP A 37 13.73 13.69 14.10
CA ASP A 37 12.86 14.71 13.47
C ASP A 37 11.91 14.14 12.40
N VAL A 38 11.53 12.87 12.53
CA VAL A 38 10.54 12.20 11.67
C VAL A 38 9.21 12.10 12.40
N ASP A 39 8.19 12.82 11.93
CA ASP A 39 6.84 12.75 12.50
C ASP A 39 6.04 11.57 11.96
N ILE A 40 6.28 11.17 10.70
CA ILE A 40 5.42 10.24 9.97
C ILE A 40 6.26 9.21 9.21
N ALA A 41 5.90 7.95 9.35
CA ALA A 41 6.46 6.86 8.56
C ALA A 41 5.44 6.37 7.52
N PHE A 42 5.69 6.64 6.24
CA PHE A 42 4.86 6.16 5.13
C PHE A 42 5.45 4.89 4.50
N HIS A 43 4.84 3.74 4.79
CA HIS A 43 5.33 2.43 4.36
C HIS A 43 4.63 1.92 3.09
N LEU A 44 5.39 1.92 2.00
CA LEU A 44 4.96 1.53 0.65
C LEU A 44 5.59 0.23 0.16
N SER A 45 6.58 -0.30 0.89
CA SER A 45 7.30 -1.49 0.45
C SER A 45 6.45 -2.74 0.65
N ALA A 46 6.35 -3.56 -0.38
CA ALA A 46 5.68 -4.85 -0.30
C ALA A 46 6.21 -5.79 -1.39
N LEU A 47 6.23 -7.07 -1.10
CA LEU A 47 6.24 -8.12 -2.09
C LEU A 47 4.81 -8.27 -2.59
N VAL A 48 4.55 -7.80 -3.82
CA VAL A 48 3.23 -7.88 -4.46
C VAL A 48 3.02 -9.24 -5.12
N HIS A 49 1.79 -9.52 -5.54
CA HIS A 49 1.49 -10.75 -6.28
C HIS A 49 2.41 -10.93 -7.48
N GLN A 50 3.12 -12.06 -7.55
CA GLN A 50 4.02 -12.41 -8.66
C GLN A 50 3.45 -13.61 -9.41
N MET A 51 3.43 -13.52 -10.74
CA MET A 51 2.95 -14.58 -11.65
C MET A 51 3.83 -15.85 -11.65
N GLY A 52 4.83 -15.97 -10.84
CA GLY A 52 5.66 -17.16 -10.62
C GLY A 52 5.64 -17.68 -9.21
N GLY A 53 4.86 -17.04 -8.32
CA GLY A 53 4.68 -17.41 -6.92
C GLY A 53 5.93 -17.12 -6.06
N ALA A 54 5.83 -16.19 -5.14
CA ALA A 54 6.74 -16.14 -4.00
C ALA A 54 6.25 -17.13 -2.94
N SER A 55 7.15 -17.67 -2.14
CA SER A 55 6.77 -18.56 -1.04
C SER A 55 6.01 -17.81 0.06
N CYS A 56 5.15 -18.50 0.80
CA CYS A 56 4.49 -17.95 1.98
C CYS A 56 5.50 -17.34 2.97
N LYS A 57 6.69 -17.98 3.12
CA LYS A 57 7.79 -17.48 3.97
C LYS A 57 8.33 -16.12 3.49
N GLU A 58 8.39 -15.89 2.19
CA GLU A 58 8.86 -14.61 1.63
C GLU A 58 7.82 -13.51 1.83
N TYR A 59 6.54 -13.81 1.63
CA TYR A 59 5.45 -12.86 1.95
C TYR A 59 5.47 -12.52 3.45
N GLU A 60 5.60 -13.51 4.33
CA GLU A 60 5.71 -13.29 5.77
C GLU A 60 6.92 -12.41 6.13
N ARG A 61 8.08 -12.72 5.58
CA ARG A 61 9.31 -11.95 5.84
C ARG A 61 9.19 -10.50 5.39
N VAL A 62 8.73 -10.27 4.15
CA VAL A 62 8.72 -8.92 3.55
C VAL A 62 7.52 -8.10 4.01
N ASN A 63 6.33 -8.67 3.93
CA ASN A 63 5.09 -7.90 4.15
C ASN A 63 4.67 -7.81 5.62
N VAL A 64 5.10 -8.77 6.45
CA VAL A 64 4.78 -8.77 7.89
C VAL A 64 5.98 -8.38 8.71
N THR A 65 7.03 -9.21 8.72
CA THR A 65 8.17 -9.03 9.64
C THR A 65 8.87 -7.68 9.43
N GLN A 66 9.23 -7.34 8.19
CA GLN A 66 9.89 -6.06 7.90
C GLN A 66 8.97 -4.86 8.17
N THR A 67 7.68 -4.98 7.89
CA THR A 67 6.70 -3.94 8.22
C THR A 67 6.66 -3.68 9.72
N LEU A 68 6.59 -4.73 10.53
CA LEU A 68 6.55 -4.61 11.99
C LEU A 68 7.88 -4.12 12.58
N GLN A 69 9.00 -4.55 12.03
CA GLN A 69 10.31 -4.03 12.42
C GLN A 69 10.39 -2.51 12.20
N LEU A 70 9.92 -2.03 11.03
CA LEU A 70 9.88 -0.60 10.74
C LEU A 70 8.92 0.15 11.67
N ALA A 71 7.72 -0.38 11.90
CA ALA A 71 6.73 0.26 12.75
C ALA A 71 7.18 0.35 14.21
N LYS A 72 7.77 -0.73 14.75
CA LYS A 72 8.35 -0.73 16.11
C LYS A 72 9.49 0.27 16.23
N LYS A 73 10.42 0.28 15.27
CA LYS A 73 11.52 1.23 15.26
C LYS A 73 11.02 2.68 15.15
N ALA A 74 10.05 2.95 14.29
CA ALA A 74 9.42 4.26 14.18
C ALA A 74 8.80 4.71 15.52
N LYS A 75 8.03 3.83 16.16
CA LYS A 75 7.43 4.09 17.48
C LYS A 75 8.47 4.37 18.56
N GLU A 76 9.52 3.57 18.65
CA GLU A 76 10.66 3.77 19.57
C GLU A 76 11.36 5.11 19.37
N CYS A 77 11.40 5.61 18.14
CA CYS A 77 12.00 6.89 17.79
C CYS A 77 11.04 8.09 18.00
N GLY A 78 9.81 7.88 18.46
CA GLY A 78 8.84 8.95 18.70
C GLY A 78 8.07 9.43 17.46
N VAL A 79 8.09 8.65 16.37
CA VAL A 79 7.22 8.89 15.20
C VAL A 79 5.76 8.84 15.64
N LYS A 80 4.97 9.82 15.23
CA LYS A 80 3.57 9.98 15.69
C LYS A 80 2.56 9.17 14.86
N GLN A 81 2.86 8.95 13.57
CA GLN A 81 1.94 8.27 12.67
C GLN A 81 2.65 7.29 11.75
N PHE A 82 2.09 6.09 11.62
CA PHE A 82 2.52 5.08 10.66
C PHE A 82 1.43 4.87 9.61
N VAL A 83 1.68 5.33 8.38
CA VAL A 83 0.77 5.15 7.25
C VAL A 83 1.16 3.90 6.48
N PHE A 84 0.29 2.91 6.46
CA PHE A 84 0.52 1.61 5.83
C PHE A 84 -0.29 1.46 4.55
N MET A 85 0.39 1.28 3.41
CA MET A 85 -0.27 0.96 2.15
C MET A 85 -0.66 -0.52 2.11
N SER A 86 -1.95 -0.79 2.26
CA SER A 86 -2.55 -2.11 2.16
C SER A 86 -3.26 -2.30 0.81
N THR A 87 -4.15 -3.27 0.72
CA THR A 87 -4.82 -3.66 -0.53
C THR A 87 -6.26 -4.09 -0.27
N VAL A 88 -7.14 -3.91 -1.26
CA VAL A 88 -8.51 -4.48 -1.24
C VAL A 88 -8.52 -6.01 -1.30
N LYS A 89 -7.42 -6.66 -1.68
CA LYS A 89 -7.31 -8.13 -1.67
C LYS A 89 -7.45 -8.77 -0.28
N VAL A 90 -7.40 -7.97 0.78
CA VAL A 90 -7.74 -8.43 2.13
C VAL A 90 -9.20 -8.83 2.28
N TYR A 91 -10.09 -8.35 1.40
CA TYR A 91 -11.51 -8.71 1.41
C TYR A 91 -11.82 -10.01 0.67
N GLY A 92 -10.99 -10.42 -0.28
CA GLY A 92 -11.18 -11.56 -1.19
C GLY A 92 -11.08 -11.15 -2.65
N GLU A 93 -11.43 -12.07 -3.55
CA GLU A 93 -11.31 -11.85 -5.00
C GLU A 93 -12.65 -11.50 -5.65
N GLU A 94 -13.76 -12.01 -5.11
CA GLU A 94 -15.11 -11.84 -5.66
C GLU A 94 -16.07 -11.29 -4.61
N THR A 95 -17.02 -10.46 -5.05
CA THR A 95 -18.10 -9.94 -4.21
C THR A 95 -19.32 -9.58 -5.04
N GLU A 96 -20.50 -9.80 -4.48
CA GLU A 96 -21.78 -9.33 -5.04
C GLU A 96 -22.12 -7.90 -4.61
N SER A 97 -21.45 -7.41 -3.56
CA SER A 97 -21.68 -6.09 -2.99
C SER A 97 -20.43 -5.20 -3.04
N VAL A 98 -20.61 -3.91 -2.80
CA VAL A 98 -19.48 -2.97 -2.71
C VAL A 98 -18.77 -3.15 -1.36
N TYR A 99 -17.47 -3.29 -1.37
CA TYR A 99 -16.67 -3.31 -0.15
C TYR A 99 -16.65 -1.93 0.53
N THR A 100 -16.67 -1.97 1.85
CA THR A 100 -16.48 -0.81 2.74
C THR A 100 -15.36 -1.12 3.74
N GLU A 101 -14.94 -0.14 4.50
CA GLU A 101 -13.96 -0.32 5.58
C GLU A 101 -14.39 -1.36 6.62
N LYS A 102 -15.72 -1.57 6.77
CA LYS A 102 -16.33 -2.52 7.72
C LYS A 102 -16.58 -3.90 7.14
N SER A 103 -16.34 -4.11 5.85
CA SER A 103 -16.54 -5.41 5.20
C SER A 103 -15.62 -6.46 5.81
N ILE A 104 -16.12 -7.70 5.89
CA ILE A 104 -15.37 -8.84 6.43
C ILE A 104 -14.18 -9.13 5.53
N CYS A 105 -13.00 -9.30 6.13
CA CYS A 105 -11.80 -9.68 5.42
C CYS A 105 -11.72 -11.20 5.28
N ASN A 106 -11.56 -11.67 4.03
CA ASN A 106 -11.39 -13.09 3.70
C ASN A 106 -10.39 -13.26 2.54
N PRO A 107 -9.09 -12.92 2.75
CA PRO A 107 -8.10 -12.97 1.68
C PRO A 107 -7.86 -14.39 1.19
N GLU A 108 -7.84 -14.57 -0.13
CA GLU A 108 -7.67 -15.87 -0.76
C GLU A 108 -6.20 -16.16 -1.09
N ASP A 109 -5.46 -15.16 -1.57
CA ASP A 109 -4.06 -15.32 -1.93
C ASP A 109 -3.09 -14.98 -0.76
N GLU A 110 -1.86 -15.49 -0.86
CA GLU A 110 -0.83 -15.28 0.18
C GLU A 110 -0.43 -13.81 0.32
N TYR A 111 -0.55 -13.02 -0.74
CA TYR A 111 -0.33 -11.58 -0.67
C TYR A 111 -1.39 -10.90 0.20
N GLY A 112 -2.68 -11.13 -0.07
CA GLY A 112 -3.79 -10.59 0.73
C GLY A 112 -3.71 -11.03 2.18
N LYS A 113 -3.43 -12.32 2.44
CA LYS A 113 -3.23 -12.88 3.79
C LYS A 113 -2.10 -12.16 4.52
N SER A 114 -0.94 -11.98 3.87
CA SER A 114 0.21 -11.29 4.49
C SER A 114 -0.08 -9.82 4.79
N LYS A 115 -0.81 -9.12 3.90
CA LYS A 115 -1.21 -7.73 4.12
C LYS A 115 -2.20 -7.61 5.29
N LEU A 116 -3.22 -8.48 5.34
CA LEU A 116 -4.18 -8.50 6.46
C LEU A 116 -3.49 -8.79 7.79
N LYS A 117 -2.57 -9.77 7.82
CA LYS A 117 -1.79 -10.08 9.02
C LYS A 117 -0.99 -8.87 9.50
N ALA A 118 -0.33 -8.16 8.57
CA ALA A 118 0.39 -6.93 8.90
C ALA A 118 -0.54 -5.84 9.46
N GLU A 119 -1.72 -5.65 8.88
CA GLU A 119 -2.73 -4.70 9.41
C GLU A 119 -3.11 -5.01 10.86
N LEU A 120 -3.41 -6.29 11.16
CA LEU A 120 -3.81 -6.73 12.48
C LEU A 120 -2.71 -6.52 13.53
N GLU A 121 -1.46 -6.84 13.15
CA GLU A 121 -0.31 -6.65 14.04
C GLU A 121 0.04 -5.16 14.22
N LEU A 122 -0.08 -4.33 13.19
CA LEU A 122 0.13 -2.88 13.29
C LEU A 122 -0.88 -2.23 14.23
N LYS A 123 -2.15 -2.65 14.19
CA LYS A 123 -3.19 -2.16 15.11
C LYS A 123 -2.85 -2.41 16.59
N LYS A 124 -2.13 -3.48 16.91
CA LYS A 124 -1.69 -3.76 18.29
C LYS A 124 -0.59 -2.81 18.77
N LEU A 125 0.10 -2.12 17.83
CA LEU A 125 1.12 -1.12 18.16
C LEU A 125 0.52 0.26 18.39
N GLU A 126 -0.71 0.50 17.95
CA GLU A 126 -1.40 1.79 18.10
C GLU A 126 -1.64 2.13 19.57
N ASP A 127 -1.42 3.40 19.93
CA ASP A 127 -1.75 3.97 21.23
C ASP A 127 -2.11 5.46 21.09
N GLU A 128 -2.17 6.19 22.19
CA GLU A 128 -2.52 7.61 22.21
C GLU A 128 -1.53 8.50 21.45
N ILE A 129 -0.26 8.09 21.36
CA ILE A 129 0.84 8.85 20.74
C ILE A 129 1.12 8.35 19.33
N PHE A 130 1.16 7.02 19.14
CA PHE A 130 1.48 6.37 17.87
C PHE A 130 0.23 5.92 17.14
N LYS A 131 -0.17 6.66 16.12
CA LYS A 131 -1.36 6.37 15.30
C LYS A 131 -1.03 5.47 14.12
N VAL A 132 -1.95 4.56 13.78
CA VAL A 132 -1.82 3.67 12.62
C VAL A 132 -2.91 3.94 11.61
N SER A 133 -2.52 4.31 10.39
CA SER A 133 -3.42 4.58 9.28
C SER A 133 -3.22 3.53 8.19
N ILE A 134 -4.25 2.77 7.89
CA ILE A 134 -4.21 1.68 6.92
C ILE A 134 -5.00 2.10 5.68
N ILE A 135 -4.33 2.18 4.53
CA ILE A 135 -4.97 2.55 3.27
C ILE A 135 -5.10 1.30 2.40
N ARG A 136 -6.32 0.80 2.22
CA ARG A 136 -6.63 -0.34 1.35
C ARG A 136 -6.86 0.16 -0.07
N THR A 137 -5.91 -0.13 -0.96
CA THR A 137 -5.95 0.33 -2.34
C THR A 137 -6.46 -0.74 -3.29
N PRO A 138 -7.32 -0.40 -4.26
CA PRO A 138 -7.61 -1.22 -5.42
C PRO A 138 -6.47 -1.12 -6.45
N ILE A 139 -6.74 -1.42 -7.70
CA ILE A 139 -5.79 -1.22 -8.80
C ILE A 139 -5.50 0.28 -8.94
N VAL A 140 -4.21 0.65 -8.81
CA VAL A 140 -3.76 2.04 -8.98
C VAL A 140 -3.33 2.25 -10.42
N TYR A 141 -3.84 3.32 -11.06
CA TYR A 141 -3.49 3.68 -12.43
C TYR A 141 -2.99 5.13 -12.54
N GLY A 142 -2.31 5.43 -13.63
CA GLY A 142 -1.78 6.77 -13.93
C GLY A 142 -0.52 6.70 -14.78
N TYR A 143 0.08 7.86 -15.05
CA TYR A 143 1.31 7.93 -15.84
C TYR A 143 2.44 7.13 -15.16
N GLY A 144 3.12 6.28 -15.93
CA GLY A 144 4.19 5.42 -15.41
C GLY A 144 3.72 4.10 -14.79
N VAL A 145 2.40 3.77 -14.87
CA VAL A 145 1.86 2.50 -14.38
C VAL A 145 2.57 1.29 -15.02
N LYS A 146 2.76 0.24 -14.24
CA LYS A 146 3.43 -1.00 -14.63
C LYS A 146 2.44 -2.17 -14.72
N ALA A 147 2.97 -3.33 -15.09
CA ALA A 147 2.27 -4.61 -15.09
C ALA A 147 0.94 -4.61 -15.89
N ASN A 148 -0.14 -5.15 -15.33
CA ASN A 148 -1.37 -5.46 -16.04
C ASN A 148 -2.01 -4.27 -16.77
N ILE A 149 -2.07 -3.10 -16.13
CA ILE A 149 -2.65 -1.90 -16.77
C ILE A 149 -1.82 -1.45 -17.97
N LYS A 150 -0.48 -1.45 -17.85
CA LYS A 150 0.40 -1.14 -18.98
C LYS A 150 0.21 -2.14 -20.13
N SER A 151 0.05 -3.42 -19.81
CA SER A 151 -0.20 -4.48 -20.81
C SER A 151 -1.55 -4.31 -21.48
N LEU A 152 -2.59 -3.97 -20.70
CA LEU A 152 -3.93 -3.70 -21.23
C LEU A 152 -3.93 -2.48 -22.18
N VAL A 153 -3.31 -1.37 -21.77
CA VAL A 153 -3.18 -0.17 -22.62
C VAL A 153 -2.43 -0.50 -23.92
N LYS A 154 -1.34 -1.27 -23.85
CA LYS A 154 -0.62 -1.71 -25.06
C LYS A 154 -1.48 -2.59 -25.97
N LEU A 155 -2.28 -3.49 -25.38
CA LEU A 155 -3.19 -4.37 -26.14
C LEU A 155 -4.25 -3.55 -26.86
N VAL A 156 -4.92 -2.62 -26.15
CA VAL A 156 -5.93 -1.74 -26.73
C VAL A 156 -5.36 -0.89 -27.88
N ASN A 157 -4.15 -0.35 -27.71
CA ASN A 157 -3.51 0.45 -28.77
C ASN A 157 -3.04 -0.38 -29.97
N LYS A 158 -2.86 -1.70 -29.82
CA LYS A 158 -2.33 -2.57 -30.88
C LYS A 158 -3.43 -3.28 -31.67
N MET A 159 -4.58 -3.55 -31.04
CA MET A 159 -5.64 -4.36 -31.63
C MET A 159 -6.87 -3.51 -31.98
N PRO A 160 -7.35 -3.53 -33.25
CA PRO A 160 -8.54 -2.77 -33.67
C PRO A 160 -9.82 -3.36 -33.08
N ILE A 161 -9.84 -4.65 -32.72
CA ILE A 161 -10.97 -5.34 -32.11
C ILE A 161 -10.46 -6.11 -30.89
N LEU A 162 -11.13 -5.92 -29.75
CA LEU A 162 -10.83 -6.62 -28.51
C LEU A 162 -11.90 -7.70 -28.24
N PRO A 163 -11.52 -8.96 -27.98
CA PRO A 163 -12.48 -10.04 -27.76
C PRO A 163 -13.03 -10.04 -26.32
N PHE A 164 -13.46 -8.86 -25.83
CA PHE A 164 -13.91 -8.68 -24.44
C PHE A 164 -15.42 -8.43 -24.31
N GLY A 165 -16.17 -8.54 -25.38
CA GLY A 165 -17.59 -8.17 -25.44
C GLY A 165 -18.51 -8.90 -24.46
N ASN A 166 -18.11 -10.08 -23.96
CA ASN A 166 -18.88 -10.87 -23.00
C ASN A 166 -18.30 -10.89 -21.57
N ILE A 167 -17.33 -10.03 -21.29
CA ILE A 167 -16.73 -9.96 -19.96
C ILE A 167 -17.55 -9.03 -19.07
N GLN A 168 -18.12 -9.59 -17.99
CA GLN A 168 -18.95 -8.86 -17.03
C GLN A 168 -18.18 -8.38 -15.78
N ASN A 169 -16.83 -8.50 -15.78
CA ASN A 169 -15.99 -8.13 -14.65
C ASN A 169 -16.08 -6.64 -14.32
N LYS A 170 -16.31 -6.36 -13.03
CA LYS A 170 -16.21 -5.00 -12.47
C LYS A 170 -15.03 -4.96 -11.52
N ARG A 171 -14.10 -4.04 -11.72
CA ARG A 171 -12.93 -3.85 -10.86
C ARG A 171 -12.80 -2.39 -10.49
N SER A 172 -12.70 -2.11 -9.19
CA SER A 172 -12.39 -0.76 -8.73
C SER A 172 -10.97 -0.38 -9.10
N MET A 173 -10.78 0.88 -9.47
CA MET A 173 -9.49 1.48 -9.81
C MET A 173 -9.40 2.88 -9.24
N VAL A 174 -8.22 3.26 -8.75
CA VAL A 174 -7.98 4.61 -8.25
C VAL A 174 -6.87 5.29 -9.05
N TYR A 175 -7.09 6.55 -9.41
CA TYR A 175 -6.03 7.36 -10.03
C TYR A 175 -4.95 7.67 -8.99
N ILE A 176 -3.68 7.54 -9.38
CA ILE A 176 -2.54 7.74 -8.49
C ILE A 176 -2.54 9.10 -7.80
N GLY A 177 -3.01 10.14 -8.48
CA GLY A 177 -3.14 11.48 -7.92
C GLY A 177 -4.16 11.56 -6.78
N ASN A 178 -5.29 10.85 -6.90
CA ASN A 178 -6.33 10.79 -5.87
C ASN A 178 -5.85 9.95 -4.67
N LEU A 179 -5.18 8.83 -4.94
CA LEU A 179 -4.57 8.02 -3.88
C LEU A 179 -3.56 8.83 -3.06
N CYS A 180 -2.65 9.54 -3.74
CA CYS A 180 -1.66 10.37 -3.05
C CYS A 180 -2.29 11.56 -2.32
N HIS A 181 -3.40 12.11 -2.81
CA HIS A 181 -4.15 13.13 -2.10
C HIS A 181 -4.84 12.57 -0.84
N LEU A 182 -5.43 11.37 -0.91
CA LEU A 182 -5.95 10.69 0.28
C LEU A 182 -4.86 10.50 1.34
N VAL A 183 -3.66 10.05 0.93
CA VAL A 183 -2.51 9.92 1.84
C VAL A 183 -2.15 11.26 2.47
N ASP A 184 -2.08 12.32 1.69
CA ASP A 184 -1.78 13.68 2.16
C ASP A 184 -2.79 14.16 3.22
N VAL A 185 -4.09 14.00 2.96
CA VAL A 185 -5.15 14.35 3.92
C VAL A 185 -5.07 13.51 5.20
N VAL A 186 -4.83 12.21 5.09
CA VAL A 186 -4.67 11.31 6.25
C VAL A 186 -3.46 11.71 7.10
N ILE A 187 -2.39 12.17 6.48
CA ILE A 187 -1.19 12.69 7.13
C ILE A 187 -1.49 14.03 7.84
N GLU A 188 -2.07 15.01 7.13
CA GLU A 188 -2.36 16.33 7.69
C GLU A 188 -3.31 16.27 8.88
N GLU A 189 -4.36 15.47 8.76
CA GLU A 189 -5.36 15.32 9.82
C GLU A 189 -4.95 14.31 10.91
N GLN A 190 -3.79 13.67 10.75
CA GLN A 190 -3.28 12.63 11.67
C GLN A 190 -4.34 11.59 12.04
N LYS A 191 -5.17 11.20 11.08
CA LYS A 191 -6.26 10.24 11.29
C LYS A 191 -5.73 8.82 11.36
N SER A 192 -6.11 8.09 12.41
CA SER A 192 -5.93 6.64 12.49
C SER A 192 -7.13 5.87 11.94
N GLY A 193 -6.93 4.58 11.65
CA GLY A 193 -7.99 3.68 11.21
C GLY A 193 -7.77 3.13 9.80
N ILE A 194 -8.85 2.59 9.22
CA ILE A 194 -8.84 2.00 7.87
C ILE A 194 -9.51 2.97 6.91
N PHE A 195 -8.89 3.17 5.76
CA PHE A 195 -9.37 4.01 4.67
C PHE A 195 -9.38 3.20 3.38
N LEU A 196 -10.52 3.20 2.69
CA LEU A 196 -10.68 2.55 1.40
C LEU A 196 -10.49 3.59 0.29
N ALA A 197 -9.43 3.43 -0.52
CA ALA A 197 -9.18 4.29 -1.65
C ALA A 197 -10.05 3.87 -2.85
N SER A 198 -10.99 4.71 -3.27
CA SER A 198 -11.90 4.44 -4.39
C SER A 198 -12.06 5.67 -5.27
#